data_f43fa9a01441bc8620e2302e4a132376
#
_entry.id   f43fa9a01441bc8620e2302e4a132376
#
_cell.length_a   1.000
_cell.length_b   1.000
_cell.length_c   1.000
_cell.angle_alpha   90.00
_cell.angle_beta   90.00
_cell.angle_gamma   90.00
#
_symmetry.space_group_name_H-M   'P 1'
#
loop_
_entity.id
_entity.type
_entity.pdbx_description
1 polymer ?
#
loop_
_entity_poly.entity_id
_entity_poly.type
_entity_poly.pdbx_seq_one_letter_code
_entity_poly.pdbx_strand_id
1 'polypeptide(L)'
;LVRSRGLGDVYKRQSVFKNFGTAQVKYKDIEVEFVGARRESYTHDSRKPIVEDGTLCDDQNRRDFTINALAICLNKEHFGELIDPFNGMEDLKAGIIRTPLDPDITFSDDPLRMMRAIRFATQLEFSIEKETFSAIERNRKRIEIISKERIIDELNKIVTSSKPSTGFILLDKSKLLPLIFPELNALKGIETIDGRG
;
A
#
# COMPACT_ATOMS: atom_id res chain seq x y z
N LEU A 1 13.26 28.96 13.97
CA LEU A 1 14.68 28.65 13.71
C LEU A 1 15.39 28.53 15.07
N VAL A 2 15.46 27.34 15.63
CA VAL A 2 16.28 27.09 16.81
C VAL A 2 17.67 26.68 16.30
N ARG A 3 18.63 27.58 16.43
CA ARG A 3 20.05 27.25 16.26
C ARG A 3 20.53 26.52 17.50
N SER A 4 20.64 25.19 17.45
CA SER A 4 21.44 24.45 18.45
C SER A 4 22.90 24.48 18.00
N ARG A 5 23.75 25.17 18.77
CA ARG A 5 25.21 25.08 18.68
C ARG A 5 25.64 23.74 19.24
N GLY A 6 26.28 22.88 18.43
CA GLY A 6 27.00 21.73 18.95
C GLY A 6 26.83 20.37 18.25
N LEU A 7 26.24 20.30 17.06
CA LEU A 7 26.11 19.05 16.30
C LEU A 7 26.64 19.16 14.86
N GLY A 8 27.77 19.83 14.68
CA GLY A 8 28.28 20.23 13.35
C GLY A 8 28.67 19.09 12.40
N ASP A 9 28.88 17.86 12.85
CA ASP A 9 29.41 16.77 12.02
C ASP A 9 28.40 15.64 11.69
N VAL A 10 27.20 15.67 12.28
CA VAL A 10 26.20 14.60 12.11
C VAL A 10 25.26 14.84 10.92
N TYR A 11 25.18 16.07 10.38
CA TYR A 11 24.18 16.50 9.40
C TYR A 11 24.64 16.53 7.93
N LYS A 12 25.51 15.63 7.51
CA LYS A 12 26.05 15.67 6.13
C LYS A 12 25.08 15.18 5.03
N ARG A 13 23.91 14.64 5.34
CA ARG A 13 22.89 14.26 4.32
C ARG A 13 21.49 14.46 4.86
N GLN A 14 21.00 15.68 4.73
CA GLN A 14 19.62 16.06 5.03
C GLN A 14 18.92 16.44 3.72
N SER A 15 17.77 15.82 3.43
CA SER A 15 16.90 16.21 2.33
C SER A 15 15.56 16.70 2.89
N VAL A 16 15.15 17.91 2.55
CA VAL A 16 13.87 18.48 2.99
C VAL A 16 13.00 18.71 1.75
N PHE A 17 11.90 17.99 1.67
CA PHE A 17 10.91 18.11 0.60
C PHE A 17 9.74 18.96 1.08
N LYS A 18 9.92 20.31 1.03
CA LYS A 18 8.95 21.28 1.57
C LYS A 18 7.53 21.10 1.03
N ASN A 19 7.40 20.76 -0.26
CA ASN A 19 6.10 20.57 -0.91
C ASN A 19 5.35 19.31 -0.44
N PHE A 20 6.02 18.40 0.27
CA PHE A 20 5.44 17.15 0.74
C PHE A 20 5.42 17.04 2.27
N GLY A 21 5.85 18.08 2.98
CA GLY A 21 5.95 18.05 4.45
C GLY A 21 6.83 16.91 4.97
N THR A 22 7.87 16.52 4.19
CA THR A 22 8.74 15.39 4.50
C THR A 22 10.17 15.85 4.68
N ALA A 23 10.85 15.35 5.71
CA ALA A 23 12.28 15.51 5.91
C ALA A 23 12.94 14.15 6.13
N GLN A 24 14.08 13.92 5.49
CA GLN A 24 14.83 12.68 5.55
C GLN A 24 16.21 12.93 6.15
N VAL A 25 16.61 12.09 7.08
CA VAL A 25 17.93 12.16 7.74
C VAL A 25 18.57 10.77 7.65
N LYS A 26 19.80 10.74 7.12
CA LYS A 26 20.61 9.53 7.12
C LYS A 26 21.67 9.60 8.21
N TYR A 27 21.62 8.65 9.15
CA TYR A 27 22.59 8.50 10.21
C TYR A 27 23.21 7.10 10.18
N LYS A 28 24.48 7.00 9.80
CA LYS A 28 25.18 5.73 9.52
C LYS A 28 24.40 4.92 8.46
N ASP A 29 23.97 3.72 8.84
CA ASP A 29 23.20 2.80 7.98
C ASP A 29 21.68 2.92 8.19
N ILE A 30 21.26 3.85 9.07
CA ILE A 30 19.85 4.10 9.38
C ILE A 30 19.39 5.33 8.59
N GLU A 31 18.24 5.19 7.94
CA GLU A 31 17.55 6.28 7.28
C GLU A 31 16.24 6.55 8.03
N VAL A 32 16.08 7.79 8.48
CA VAL A 32 14.88 8.23 9.23
C VAL A 32 14.15 9.26 8.40
N GLU A 33 12.89 9.00 8.14
CA GLU A 33 11.99 9.90 7.44
C GLU A 33 10.97 10.51 8.43
N PHE A 34 10.88 11.82 8.44
CA PHE A 34 9.89 12.58 9.20
C PHE A 34 8.81 13.02 8.23
N VAL A 35 7.59 12.54 8.42
CA VAL A 35 6.45 12.82 7.56
C VAL A 35 5.35 13.47 8.39
N GLY A 36 4.83 14.62 7.94
CA GLY A 36 3.66 15.24 8.55
C GLY A 36 2.43 14.33 8.38
N ALA A 37 1.62 14.20 9.42
CA ALA A 37 0.33 13.55 9.29
C ALA A 37 -0.54 14.30 8.28
N ARG A 38 -1.24 13.58 7.42
CA ARG A 38 -2.00 14.14 6.30
C ARG A 38 -3.44 13.71 6.34
N ARG A 39 -4.30 14.64 5.98
CA ARG A 39 -5.67 14.37 5.57
C ARG A 39 -5.73 14.45 4.05
N GLU A 40 -6.28 13.45 3.43
CA GLU A 40 -6.47 13.39 1.98
C GLU A 40 -7.96 13.39 1.66
N SER A 41 -8.37 14.21 0.69
CA SER A 41 -9.70 14.18 0.10
C SER A 41 -9.59 13.92 -1.40
N TYR A 42 -10.44 13.02 -1.90
CA TYR A 42 -10.43 12.60 -3.30
C TYR A 42 -11.67 13.11 -4.01
N THR A 43 -11.52 13.55 -5.25
CA THR A 43 -12.62 13.81 -6.16
C THR A 43 -12.80 12.62 -7.10
N HIS A 44 -14.05 12.28 -7.45
CA HIS A 44 -14.39 11.08 -8.23
C HIS A 44 -13.59 10.94 -9.54
N ASP A 45 -13.25 12.05 -10.18
CA ASP A 45 -12.60 12.08 -11.50
C ASP A 45 -11.08 12.35 -11.43
N SER A 46 -10.52 12.46 -10.24
CA SER A 46 -9.10 12.71 -10.05
C SER A 46 -8.50 11.78 -9.00
N ARG A 47 -7.39 11.15 -9.36
CA ARG A 47 -6.56 10.37 -8.42
C ARG A 47 -5.59 11.22 -7.61
N LYS A 48 -5.53 12.54 -7.89
CA LYS A 48 -4.67 13.45 -7.12
C LYS A 48 -5.47 13.92 -5.92
N PRO A 49 -5.13 13.48 -4.69
CA PRO A 49 -5.80 13.97 -3.50
C PRO A 49 -5.49 15.44 -3.29
N ILE A 50 -6.45 16.15 -2.72
CA ILE A 50 -6.18 17.40 -2.03
C ILE A 50 -5.57 16.98 -0.69
N VAL A 51 -4.35 17.43 -0.42
CA VAL A 51 -3.59 17.07 0.79
C VAL A 51 -3.58 18.26 1.71
N GLU A 52 -4.03 18.06 2.94
CA GLU A 52 -4.04 19.03 4.03
C GLU A 52 -3.30 18.47 5.24
N ASP A 53 -2.88 19.33 6.16
CA ASP A 53 -2.37 18.90 7.46
C ASP A 53 -3.47 18.14 8.21
N GLY A 54 -3.14 16.98 8.73
CA GLY A 54 -4.07 16.09 9.39
C GLY A 54 -3.59 15.67 10.78
N THR A 55 -4.45 14.97 11.48
CA THR A 55 -4.13 14.27 12.73
C THR A 55 -3.54 12.89 12.43
N LEU A 56 -2.98 12.23 13.45
CA LEU A 56 -2.56 10.82 13.33
C LEU A 56 -3.73 9.92 12.89
N CYS A 57 -4.93 10.18 13.41
CA CYS A 57 -6.14 9.43 13.03
C CYS A 57 -6.47 9.62 11.56
N ASP A 58 -6.37 10.84 11.02
CA ASP A 58 -6.59 11.10 9.59
C ASP A 58 -5.56 10.33 8.75
N ASP A 59 -4.28 10.32 9.18
CA ASP A 59 -3.23 9.60 8.47
C ASP A 59 -3.45 8.08 8.51
N GLN A 60 -3.91 7.53 9.62
CA GLN A 60 -4.22 6.10 9.75
C GLN A 60 -5.45 5.71 8.91
N ASN A 61 -6.49 6.55 8.89
CA ASN A 61 -7.72 6.31 8.13
C ASN A 61 -7.48 6.22 6.61
N ARG A 62 -6.52 6.99 6.07
CA ARG A 62 -6.21 6.99 4.63
C ARG A 62 -5.29 5.83 4.20
N ARG A 63 -4.78 5.00 5.13
CA ARG A 63 -3.90 3.88 4.80
C ARG A 63 -4.64 2.81 4.01
N ASP A 64 -3.88 2.01 3.27
CA ASP A 64 -4.42 0.95 2.43
C ASP A 64 -4.92 -0.26 3.25
N PHE A 65 -4.14 -0.70 4.26
CA PHE A 65 -4.47 -1.90 5.04
C PHE A 65 -4.22 -1.68 6.54
N THR A 66 -4.96 -2.42 7.36
CA THR A 66 -4.88 -2.36 8.82
C THR A 66 -3.46 -2.59 9.34
N ILE A 67 -2.74 -3.56 8.76
CA ILE A 67 -1.35 -3.90 9.10
C ILE A 67 -0.36 -2.76 8.78
N ASN A 68 -0.72 -1.83 7.92
CA ASN A 68 0.08 -0.65 7.54
C ASN A 68 -0.37 0.62 8.27
N ALA A 69 -1.40 0.53 9.12
CA ALA A 69 -1.95 1.64 9.89
C ALA A 69 -1.48 1.66 11.36
N LEU A 70 -0.58 0.74 11.73
CA LEU A 70 0.02 0.68 13.06
C LEU A 70 0.98 1.85 13.28
N ALA A 71 1.00 2.38 14.50
CA ALA A 71 1.97 3.39 14.91
C ALA A 71 2.48 3.11 16.33
N ILE A 72 3.67 3.61 16.64
CA ILE A 72 4.24 3.57 17.99
C ILE A 72 4.49 5.00 18.44
N CYS A 73 3.99 5.35 19.63
CA CYS A 73 4.20 6.66 20.22
C CYS A 73 5.67 6.82 20.64
N LEU A 74 6.30 7.91 20.20
CA LEU A 74 7.67 8.26 20.60
C LEU A 74 7.70 9.45 21.57
N ASN A 75 6.56 9.99 21.97
CA ASN A 75 6.48 11.06 22.96
C ASN A 75 6.81 10.52 24.35
N LYS A 76 7.48 11.34 25.17
CA LYS A 76 8.01 10.94 26.48
C LYS A 76 6.96 10.29 27.40
N GLU A 77 5.73 10.81 27.39
CA GLU A 77 4.66 10.40 28.29
C GLU A 77 4.06 9.02 27.92
N HIS A 78 4.07 8.69 26.63
CA HIS A 78 3.48 7.45 26.07
C HIS A 78 4.49 6.66 25.24
N PHE A 79 5.77 6.79 25.58
CA PHE A 79 6.86 6.18 24.79
C PHE A 79 6.71 4.67 24.68
N GLY A 80 6.68 4.17 23.44
CA GLY A 80 6.55 2.74 23.16
C GLY A 80 5.12 2.22 23.11
N GLU A 81 4.12 3.05 23.38
CA GLU A 81 2.71 2.67 23.30
C GLU A 81 2.33 2.40 21.84
N LEU A 82 1.70 1.25 21.60
CA LEU A 82 1.18 0.87 20.31
C LEU A 82 -0.19 1.53 20.07
N ILE A 83 -0.33 2.19 18.93
CA ILE A 83 -1.56 2.81 18.47
C ILE A 83 -2.10 1.97 17.30
N ASP A 84 -3.19 1.24 17.56
CA ASP A 84 -3.80 0.30 16.64
C ASP A 84 -5.33 0.46 16.63
N PRO A 85 -5.87 1.46 15.93
CA PRO A 85 -7.30 1.74 15.94
C PRO A 85 -8.14 0.72 15.13
N PHE A 86 -7.51 -0.15 14.34
CA PHE A 86 -8.19 -1.06 13.41
C PHE A 86 -7.91 -2.54 13.68
N ASN A 87 -7.32 -2.89 14.83
CA ASN A 87 -6.90 -4.25 15.15
C ASN A 87 -5.91 -4.85 14.13
N GLY A 88 -5.02 -4.02 13.58
CA GLY A 88 -4.01 -4.43 12.61
C GLY A 88 -3.04 -5.46 13.14
N MET A 89 -2.76 -5.47 14.47
CA MET A 89 -1.93 -6.50 15.10
C MET A 89 -2.61 -7.87 15.10
N GLU A 90 -3.92 -7.93 15.20
CA GLU A 90 -4.67 -9.19 15.09
C GLU A 90 -4.66 -9.69 13.65
N ASP A 91 -4.91 -8.81 12.69
CA ASP A 91 -4.83 -9.15 11.25
C ASP A 91 -3.41 -9.61 10.87
N LEU A 92 -2.37 -8.96 11.40
CA LEU A 92 -0.98 -9.36 11.18
C LEU A 92 -0.69 -10.78 11.71
N LYS A 93 -1.15 -11.10 12.93
CA LYS A 93 -0.99 -12.44 13.52
C LYS A 93 -1.80 -13.51 12.79
N ALA A 94 -2.98 -13.13 12.29
CA ALA A 94 -3.86 -14.04 11.55
C ALA A 94 -3.46 -14.19 10.07
N GLY A 95 -2.52 -13.39 9.57
CA GLY A 95 -2.11 -13.38 8.16
C GLY A 95 -3.22 -12.85 7.24
N ILE A 96 -3.84 -11.74 7.60
CA ILE A 96 -4.99 -11.16 6.87
C ILE A 96 -4.65 -9.79 6.31
N ILE A 97 -4.99 -9.56 5.05
CA ILE A 97 -4.99 -8.25 4.40
C ILE A 97 -6.42 -7.72 4.42
N ARG A 98 -6.64 -6.63 5.15
CA ARG A 98 -7.93 -5.96 5.34
C ARG A 98 -7.76 -4.44 5.23
N THR A 99 -8.73 -3.74 4.65
CA THR A 99 -8.74 -2.28 4.63
C THR A 99 -9.18 -1.71 5.99
N PRO A 100 -8.61 -0.56 6.43
CA PRO A 100 -9.00 0.07 7.70
C PRO A 100 -10.46 0.50 7.74
N LEU A 101 -10.94 1.02 6.62
CA LEU A 101 -12.30 1.52 6.41
C LEU A 101 -12.99 0.71 5.32
N ASP A 102 -14.15 1.20 4.87
CA ASP A 102 -14.91 0.61 3.76
C ASP A 102 -14.00 0.35 2.55
N PRO A 103 -13.88 -0.92 2.10
CA PRO A 103 -12.98 -1.27 1.01
C PRO A 103 -13.41 -0.67 -0.33
N ASP A 104 -14.70 -0.42 -0.58
CA ASP A 104 -15.16 0.23 -1.81
C ASP A 104 -14.67 1.69 -1.88
N ILE A 105 -14.72 2.42 -0.76
CA ILE A 105 -14.16 3.77 -0.66
C ILE A 105 -12.65 3.71 -0.83
N THR A 106 -11.97 2.83 -0.11
CA THR A 106 -10.51 2.67 -0.13
C THR A 106 -9.99 2.40 -1.55
N PHE A 107 -10.66 1.56 -2.33
CA PHE A 107 -10.27 1.24 -3.71
C PHE A 107 -10.77 2.27 -4.73
N SER A 108 -11.83 3.00 -4.41
CA SER A 108 -12.28 4.14 -5.23
C SER A 108 -11.30 5.30 -5.14
N ASP A 109 -10.75 5.58 -3.96
CA ASP A 109 -9.80 6.67 -3.71
C ASP A 109 -8.46 6.45 -4.43
N ASP A 110 -7.85 5.29 -4.27
CA ASP A 110 -6.66 4.88 -5.05
C ASP A 110 -6.80 3.44 -5.53
N PRO A 111 -7.22 3.24 -6.79
CA PRO A 111 -7.41 1.90 -7.36
C PRO A 111 -6.15 1.04 -7.40
N LEU A 112 -4.94 1.62 -7.32
CA LEU A 112 -3.71 0.84 -7.22
C LEU A 112 -3.67 -0.01 -5.95
N ARG A 113 -4.41 0.36 -4.91
CA ARG A 113 -4.51 -0.42 -3.66
C ARG A 113 -5.06 -1.83 -3.90
N MET A 114 -5.84 -2.05 -4.96
CA MET A 114 -6.27 -3.40 -5.38
C MET A 114 -5.08 -4.29 -5.76
N MET A 115 -4.15 -3.75 -6.57
CA MET A 115 -2.90 -4.45 -6.92
C MET A 115 -2.01 -4.64 -5.69
N ARG A 116 -1.95 -3.64 -4.81
CA ARG A 116 -1.18 -3.72 -3.55
C ARG A 116 -1.72 -4.80 -2.62
N ALA A 117 -3.05 -4.97 -2.52
CA ALA A 117 -3.67 -6.05 -1.74
C ALA A 117 -3.18 -7.43 -2.22
N ILE A 118 -3.23 -7.66 -3.52
CA ILE A 118 -2.78 -8.92 -4.12
C ILE A 118 -1.26 -9.10 -3.94
N ARG A 119 -0.47 -8.04 -4.12
CA ARG A 119 0.97 -8.09 -3.89
C ARG A 119 1.31 -8.45 -2.45
N PHE A 120 0.71 -7.77 -1.46
CA PHE A 120 0.99 -8.07 -0.06
C PHE A 120 0.53 -9.48 0.32
N ALA A 121 -0.65 -9.91 -0.15
CA ALA A 121 -1.11 -11.29 0.05
C ALA A 121 -0.11 -12.31 -0.51
N THR A 122 0.49 -12.02 -1.68
CA THR A 122 1.49 -12.89 -2.31
C THR A 122 2.83 -12.87 -1.57
N GLN A 123 3.35 -11.68 -1.24
CA GLN A 123 4.66 -11.53 -0.63
C GLN A 123 4.73 -12.03 0.83
N LEU A 124 3.65 -11.81 1.59
CA LEU A 124 3.56 -12.19 3.00
C LEU A 124 2.92 -13.57 3.19
N GLU A 125 2.41 -14.19 2.12
CA GLU A 125 1.63 -15.43 2.15
C GLU A 125 0.36 -15.28 3.01
N PHE A 126 -0.25 -14.09 2.99
CA PHE A 126 -1.46 -13.74 3.73
C PHE A 126 -2.71 -13.96 2.88
N SER A 127 -3.85 -14.14 3.54
CA SER A 127 -5.16 -14.16 2.89
C SER A 127 -5.74 -12.76 2.80
N ILE A 128 -6.46 -12.45 1.72
CA ILE A 128 -7.25 -11.21 1.64
C ILE A 128 -8.60 -11.48 2.30
N GLU A 129 -9.02 -10.61 3.22
CA GLU A 129 -10.33 -10.67 3.87
C GLU A 129 -11.44 -10.66 2.81
N LYS A 130 -12.52 -11.40 3.07
CA LYS A 130 -13.57 -11.70 2.08
C LYS A 130 -14.21 -10.44 1.48
N GLU A 131 -14.60 -9.47 2.31
CA GLU A 131 -15.25 -8.25 1.81
C GLU A 131 -14.24 -7.35 1.07
N THR A 132 -13.02 -7.25 1.58
CA THR A 132 -11.90 -6.59 0.89
C THR A 132 -11.67 -7.21 -0.49
N PHE A 133 -11.67 -8.54 -0.62
CA PHE A 133 -11.51 -9.21 -1.91
C PHE A 133 -12.70 -8.97 -2.85
N SER A 134 -13.93 -9.04 -2.33
CA SER A 134 -15.15 -8.76 -3.11
C SER A 134 -15.18 -7.32 -3.64
N ALA A 135 -14.68 -6.36 -2.84
CA ALA A 135 -14.57 -4.98 -3.27
C ALA A 135 -13.54 -4.78 -4.40
N ILE A 136 -12.44 -5.57 -4.43
CA ILE A 136 -11.52 -5.57 -5.57
C ILE A 136 -12.28 -5.93 -6.85
N GLU A 137 -13.09 -6.98 -6.82
CA GLU A 137 -13.86 -7.40 -8.00
C GLU A 137 -14.88 -6.32 -8.43
N ARG A 138 -15.57 -5.69 -7.47
CA ARG A 138 -16.53 -4.62 -7.76
C ARG A 138 -15.87 -3.39 -8.40
N ASN A 139 -14.72 -2.98 -7.89
CA ASN A 139 -14.01 -1.77 -8.29
C ASN A 139 -12.98 -1.97 -9.41
N ARG A 140 -12.78 -3.20 -9.90
CA ARG A 140 -11.70 -3.57 -10.82
C ARG A 140 -11.52 -2.66 -12.03
N LYS A 141 -12.63 -2.16 -12.62
CA LYS A 141 -12.58 -1.27 -13.79
C LYS A 141 -11.88 0.06 -13.51
N ARG A 142 -11.87 0.50 -12.24
CA ARG A 142 -11.16 1.74 -11.88
C ARG A 142 -9.63 1.62 -12.00
N ILE A 143 -9.08 0.42 -12.16
CA ILE A 143 -7.65 0.24 -12.42
C ILE A 143 -7.20 0.95 -13.70
N GLU A 144 -8.10 1.17 -14.65
CA GLU A 144 -7.81 1.80 -15.94
C GLU A 144 -7.38 3.27 -15.82
N ILE A 145 -7.71 3.95 -14.70
CA ILE A 145 -7.24 5.33 -14.47
C ILE A 145 -5.78 5.39 -13.96
N ILE A 146 -5.21 4.24 -13.59
CA ILE A 146 -3.83 4.15 -13.08
C ILE A 146 -2.86 4.07 -14.26
N SER A 147 -1.74 4.76 -14.17
CA SER A 147 -0.70 4.68 -15.19
C SER A 147 -0.10 3.27 -15.28
N LYS A 148 0.23 2.85 -16.49
CA LYS A 148 0.80 1.51 -16.75
C LYS A 148 2.08 1.26 -15.96
N GLU A 149 2.91 2.28 -15.79
CA GLU A 149 4.17 2.19 -15.02
C GLU A 149 3.90 1.77 -13.58
N ARG A 150 2.91 2.39 -12.91
CA ARG A 150 2.55 2.02 -11.52
C ARG A 150 1.99 0.61 -11.42
N ILE A 151 1.20 0.17 -12.42
CA ILE A 151 0.67 -1.19 -12.48
C ILE A 151 1.81 -2.19 -12.67
N ILE A 152 2.74 -1.91 -13.59
CA ILE A 152 3.91 -2.76 -13.87
C ILE A 152 4.81 -2.87 -12.64
N ASP A 153 5.02 -1.78 -11.89
CA ASP A 153 5.80 -1.80 -10.66
C ASP A 153 5.22 -2.77 -9.61
N GLU A 154 3.90 -2.77 -9.41
CA GLU A 154 3.26 -3.73 -8.51
C GLU A 154 3.27 -5.16 -9.08
N LEU A 155 3.06 -5.33 -10.39
CA LEU A 155 3.15 -6.63 -11.05
C LEU A 155 4.55 -7.23 -10.94
N ASN A 156 5.60 -6.45 -11.16
CA ASN A 156 6.98 -6.88 -10.99
C ASN A 156 7.26 -7.40 -9.57
N LYS A 157 6.72 -6.72 -8.54
CA LYS A 157 6.85 -7.16 -7.15
C LYS A 157 6.10 -8.48 -6.88
N ILE A 158 5.00 -8.75 -7.60
CA ILE A 158 4.30 -10.04 -7.55
C ILE A 158 5.16 -11.12 -8.23
N VAL A 159 5.66 -10.86 -9.43
CA VAL A 159 6.48 -11.81 -10.21
C VAL A 159 7.75 -12.20 -9.48
N THR A 160 8.39 -11.25 -8.79
CA THR A 160 9.66 -11.48 -8.06
C THR A 160 9.45 -12.01 -6.63
N SER A 161 8.21 -12.29 -6.22
CA SER A 161 7.92 -12.90 -4.91
C SER A 161 8.29 -14.38 -4.87
N SER A 162 8.28 -14.97 -3.66
CA SER A 162 8.58 -16.39 -3.45
C SER A 162 7.58 -17.35 -4.15
N LYS A 163 6.30 -16.93 -4.24
CA LYS A 163 5.21 -17.73 -4.84
C LYS A 163 4.36 -16.87 -5.79
N PRO A 164 4.88 -16.47 -6.95
CA PRO A 164 4.17 -15.58 -7.88
C PRO A 164 2.85 -16.18 -8.38
N SER A 165 2.73 -17.50 -8.45
CA SER A 165 1.50 -18.20 -8.87
C SER A 165 0.30 -17.80 -7.99
N THR A 166 0.49 -17.62 -6.68
CA THR A 166 -0.57 -17.14 -5.77
C THR A 166 -1.11 -15.79 -6.23
N GLY A 167 -0.22 -14.85 -6.58
CA GLY A 167 -0.59 -13.53 -7.06
C GLY A 167 -1.38 -13.60 -8.37
N PHE A 168 -0.94 -14.42 -9.34
CA PHE A 168 -1.65 -14.58 -10.61
C PHE A 168 -3.04 -15.24 -10.42
N ILE A 169 -3.16 -16.19 -9.51
CA ILE A 169 -4.47 -16.79 -9.16
C ILE A 169 -5.41 -15.73 -8.56
N LEU A 170 -4.89 -14.85 -7.69
CA LEU A 170 -5.69 -13.77 -7.11
C LEU A 170 -6.06 -12.71 -8.15
N LEU A 171 -5.14 -12.33 -9.04
CA LEU A 171 -5.41 -11.43 -10.17
C LEU A 171 -6.51 -11.98 -11.08
N ASP A 172 -6.49 -13.28 -11.33
CA ASP A 172 -7.50 -13.94 -12.12
C ASP A 172 -8.86 -13.98 -11.43
N LYS A 173 -8.91 -14.48 -10.18
CA LYS A 173 -10.15 -14.57 -9.40
C LYS A 173 -10.79 -13.20 -9.19
N SER A 174 -10.03 -12.13 -9.01
CA SER A 174 -10.52 -10.76 -8.88
C SER A 174 -10.92 -10.12 -10.20
N LYS A 175 -10.67 -10.79 -11.33
CA LYS A 175 -10.89 -10.28 -12.68
C LYS A 175 -10.09 -9.01 -13.03
N LEU A 176 -8.98 -8.78 -12.31
CA LEU A 176 -8.01 -7.74 -12.65
C LEU A 176 -7.10 -8.17 -13.81
N LEU A 177 -6.77 -9.46 -13.91
CA LEU A 177 -5.83 -9.99 -14.90
C LEU A 177 -6.17 -9.56 -16.34
N PRO A 178 -7.42 -9.70 -16.83
CA PRO A 178 -7.76 -9.29 -18.20
C PRO A 178 -7.64 -7.78 -18.45
N LEU A 179 -7.67 -6.96 -17.40
CA LEU A 179 -7.56 -5.50 -17.52
C LEU A 179 -6.10 -5.02 -17.52
N ILE A 180 -5.23 -5.72 -16.80
CA ILE A 180 -3.83 -5.31 -16.62
C ILE A 180 -2.84 -6.08 -17.51
N PHE A 181 -3.19 -7.32 -17.88
CA PHE A 181 -2.35 -8.18 -18.70
C PHE A 181 -3.22 -9.07 -19.60
N PRO A 182 -3.92 -8.48 -20.60
CA PRO A 182 -4.86 -9.21 -21.47
C PRO A 182 -4.16 -10.31 -22.28
N GLU A 183 -2.90 -10.14 -22.66
CA GLU A 183 -2.13 -11.12 -23.44
C GLU A 183 -1.97 -12.43 -22.64
N LEU A 184 -1.63 -12.33 -21.35
CA LEU A 184 -1.52 -13.51 -20.49
C LEU A 184 -2.90 -14.14 -20.27
N ASN A 185 -3.94 -13.32 -20.10
CA ASN A 185 -5.31 -13.82 -19.93
C ASN A 185 -5.80 -14.58 -21.18
N ALA A 186 -5.35 -14.18 -22.38
CA ALA A 186 -5.69 -14.86 -23.64
C ALA A 186 -5.07 -16.27 -23.78
N LEU A 187 -4.04 -16.58 -23.00
CA LEU A 187 -3.42 -17.93 -22.97
C LEU A 187 -4.22 -18.97 -22.16
N LYS A 188 -5.33 -18.56 -21.56
CA LYS A 188 -6.21 -19.50 -20.85
C LYS A 188 -6.94 -20.41 -21.80
N GLY A 189 -7.06 -21.70 -21.43
CA GLY A 189 -7.79 -22.69 -22.21
C GLY A 189 -7.01 -23.27 -23.39
N ILE A 190 -5.69 -23.08 -23.43
CA ILE A 190 -4.84 -23.78 -24.39
C ILE A 190 -4.89 -25.27 -24.08
N GLU A 191 -5.24 -26.09 -25.08
CA GLU A 191 -5.26 -27.53 -24.96
C GLU A 191 -3.84 -28.08 -24.76
N THR A 192 -3.68 -28.96 -23.79
CA THR A 192 -2.40 -29.66 -23.57
C THR A 192 -2.29 -30.76 -24.60
N ILE A 193 -1.38 -30.65 -25.55
CA ILE A 193 -1.09 -31.70 -26.54
C ILE A 193 0.07 -32.54 -25.98
N ASP A 194 -0.14 -33.85 -25.83
CA ASP A 194 0.84 -34.83 -25.34
C ASP A 194 1.51 -34.49 -23.98
N GLY A 195 0.73 -33.94 -23.03
CA GLY A 195 1.24 -33.57 -21.70
C GLY A 195 2.24 -32.40 -21.70
N ARG A 196 2.36 -31.68 -22.81
CA ARG A 196 3.16 -30.46 -22.96
C ARG A 196 2.24 -29.27 -23.24
N GLY A 197 2.05 -28.42 -22.24
CA GLY A 197 1.29 -27.20 -22.32
C GLY A 197 1.98 -26.11 -21.50
#